data_380291b6621ef1231eaf70b1c23c90d9
#
_entry.id   380291b6621ef1231eaf70b1c23c90d9
#
_cell.length_a   1.000
_cell.length_b   1.000
_cell.length_c   1.000
_cell.angle_alpha   90.00
_cell.angle_beta   90.00
_cell.angle_gamma   90.00
#
_symmetry.space_group_name_H-M   'P 1'
#
loop_
_entity.id
_entity.type
_entity.pdbx_description
1 polymer ?
#
loop_
_entity_poly.entity_id
_entity_poly.type
_entity_poly.pdbx_seq_one_letter_code
_entity_poly.pdbx_strand_id
1 'polypeptide(L)'
;MDEKKKTTMSVPEMRRMLGLGKTDSYWLVHRQCFETIIVAGKMRVVIDSFEHWYANQIKYKKVDGSPPGAELRAYSYSVQELADLLGVSDDTVYTLIKRDHIETFEVDTWMRIRKDVFEAWYKTQTKYRTQADRERDAELEAASMTMPEMARLLLITRKEVYNILLTGRDKDQFEFVYIADRRRVTKDSFERWYVRLRKQYGSDRALHIADHRQYEAQ
;
A
#
# COMPACT_ATOMS: atom_id res chain seq x y z
N MET A 1 -16.35 -43.96 10.11
CA MET A 1 -15.62 -43.85 11.41
C MET A 1 -15.11 -42.41 11.45
N ASP A 2 -15.76 -41.59 12.28
CA ASP A 2 -15.26 -40.23 12.52
C ASP A 2 -13.92 -40.33 13.26
N GLU A 3 -12.83 -40.00 12.64
CA GLU A 3 -11.56 -39.78 13.33
C GLU A 3 -11.77 -38.65 14.32
N LYS A 4 -11.82 -38.98 15.61
CA LYS A 4 -11.86 -37.95 16.66
C LYS A 4 -10.66 -37.06 16.52
N LYS A 5 -10.87 -35.89 15.97
CA LYS A 5 -9.84 -34.84 15.82
C LYS A 5 -9.14 -34.64 17.16
N LYS A 6 -7.83 -34.78 17.18
CA LYS A 6 -7.01 -34.60 18.40
C LYS A 6 -7.11 -33.13 18.83
N THR A 7 -7.66 -32.87 20.02
CA THR A 7 -7.90 -31.52 20.56
C THR A 7 -6.78 -31.03 21.48
N THR A 8 -5.93 -31.94 21.96
CA THR A 8 -4.84 -31.61 22.88
C THR A 8 -3.56 -32.34 22.52
N MET A 9 -2.42 -31.73 22.80
CA MET A 9 -1.09 -32.33 22.71
C MET A 9 -0.37 -32.34 24.03
N SER A 10 0.60 -33.23 24.22
CA SER A 10 1.45 -33.23 25.42
C SER A 10 2.51 -32.12 25.32
N VAL A 11 3.01 -31.68 26.50
CA VAL A 11 4.13 -30.69 26.54
C VAL A 11 5.38 -31.20 25.79
N PRO A 12 5.77 -32.50 25.85
CA PRO A 12 6.85 -33.02 25.01
C PRO A 12 6.58 -32.96 23.51
N GLU A 13 5.33 -33.11 23.05
CA GLU A 13 4.97 -32.94 21.63
C GLU A 13 5.14 -31.49 21.20
N MET A 14 4.57 -30.52 21.93
CA MET A 14 4.74 -29.09 21.70
C MET A 14 6.22 -28.69 21.67
N ARG A 15 7.00 -29.18 22.63
CA ARG A 15 8.45 -28.95 22.71
C ARG A 15 9.17 -29.39 21.44
N ARG A 16 8.88 -30.61 20.93
CA ARG A 16 9.47 -31.10 19.68
C ARG A 16 9.04 -30.29 18.50
N MET A 17 7.76 -29.90 18.45
CA MET A 17 7.22 -29.06 17.36
C MET A 17 7.93 -27.71 17.27
N LEU A 18 8.27 -27.10 18.41
CA LEU A 18 8.99 -25.81 18.46
C LEU A 18 10.52 -25.94 18.55
N GLY A 19 11.08 -27.14 18.57
CA GLY A 19 12.52 -27.35 18.70
C GLY A 19 13.11 -26.84 20.01
N LEU A 20 12.33 -26.81 21.11
CA LEU A 20 12.73 -26.21 22.39
C LEU A 20 13.44 -27.19 23.32
N GLY A 21 14.26 -26.67 24.23
CA GLY A 21 14.76 -27.38 25.38
C GLY A 21 13.70 -27.64 26.45
N LYS A 22 14.00 -28.51 27.45
CA LYS A 22 13.07 -28.79 28.57
C LYS A 22 12.77 -27.51 29.35
N THR A 23 13.76 -26.72 29.65
CA THR A 23 13.65 -25.49 30.45
C THR A 23 12.80 -24.46 29.72
N ASP A 24 13.06 -24.22 28.42
CA ASP A 24 12.32 -23.23 27.63
C ASP A 24 10.86 -23.62 27.46
N SER A 25 10.58 -24.91 27.22
CA SER A 25 9.19 -25.41 27.12
C SER A 25 8.45 -25.30 28.44
N TYR A 26 9.13 -25.50 29.58
CA TYR A 26 8.57 -25.29 30.92
C TYR A 26 8.16 -23.82 31.09
N TRP A 27 9.06 -22.89 30.84
CA TRP A 27 8.77 -21.46 30.97
C TRP A 27 7.70 -20.99 29.99
N LEU A 28 7.68 -21.51 28.76
CA LEU A 28 6.65 -21.16 27.77
C LEU A 28 5.24 -21.53 28.25
N VAL A 29 5.08 -22.74 28.79
CA VAL A 29 3.80 -23.21 29.34
C VAL A 29 3.36 -22.37 30.57
N HIS A 30 4.32 -22.00 31.43
CA HIS A 30 4.04 -21.22 32.64
C HIS A 30 3.73 -19.72 32.34
N ARG A 31 4.07 -19.21 31.15
CA ARG A 31 3.64 -17.88 30.71
C ARG A 31 2.16 -17.78 30.37
N GLN A 32 1.46 -18.92 30.34
CA GLN A 32 0.02 -18.99 30.05
C GLN A 32 -0.38 -18.27 28.72
N CYS A 33 0.51 -18.31 27.72
CA CYS A 33 0.24 -17.71 26.39
C CYS A 33 -0.85 -18.46 25.63
N PHE A 34 -1.12 -19.69 25.99
CA PHE A 34 -2.16 -20.57 25.43
C PHE A 34 -2.73 -21.45 26.55
N GLU A 35 -3.90 -22.00 26.29
CA GLU A 35 -4.64 -22.81 27.27
C GLU A 35 -3.98 -24.17 27.52
N THR A 36 -3.90 -24.54 28.79
CA THR A 36 -3.45 -25.88 29.26
C THR A 36 -4.49 -26.51 30.18
N ILE A 37 -4.65 -27.81 30.06
CA ILE A 37 -5.56 -28.62 30.92
C ILE A 37 -4.82 -29.78 31.54
N ILE A 38 -5.35 -30.32 32.63
CA ILE A 38 -4.83 -31.52 33.26
C ILE A 38 -5.73 -32.71 32.89
N VAL A 39 -5.15 -33.71 32.25
CA VAL A 39 -5.83 -34.96 31.87
C VAL A 39 -5.09 -36.13 32.49
N ALA A 40 -5.75 -36.92 33.31
CA ALA A 40 -5.16 -38.05 34.05
C ALA A 40 -3.85 -37.66 34.79
N GLY A 41 -3.84 -36.52 35.48
CA GLY A 41 -2.69 -36.02 36.23
C GLY A 41 -1.53 -35.48 35.39
N LYS A 42 -1.69 -35.35 34.07
CA LYS A 42 -0.66 -34.83 33.15
C LYS A 42 -1.13 -33.55 32.48
N MET A 43 -0.24 -32.55 32.45
CA MET A 43 -0.50 -31.29 31.73
C MET A 43 -0.54 -31.51 30.23
N ARG A 44 -1.54 -30.97 29.57
CA ARG A 44 -1.71 -30.99 28.11
C ARG A 44 -2.01 -29.60 27.61
N VAL A 45 -1.56 -29.32 26.42
CA VAL A 45 -1.77 -28.06 25.69
C VAL A 45 -2.99 -28.21 24.78
N VAL A 46 -3.94 -27.29 24.84
CA VAL A 46 -5.08 -27.21 23.93
C VAL A 46 -4.59 -26.76 22.56
N ILE A 47 -4.80 -27.59 21.53
CA ILE A 47 -4.21 -27.36 20.18
C ILE A 47 -4.75 -26.07 19.56
N ASP A 48 -6.06 -25.83 19.59
CA ASP A 48 -6.65 -24.65 18.96
C ASP A 48 -6.14 -23.34 19.62
N SER A 49 -6.00 -23.32 20.95
CA SER A 49 -5.42 -22.18 21.66
C SER A 49 -3.93 -21.97 21.34
N PHE A 50 -3.17 -23.06 21.21
CA PHE A 50 -1.76 -23.01 20.81
C PHE A 50 -1.60 -22.49 19.36
N GLU A 51 -2.42 -22.95 18.41
CA GLU A 51 -2.35 -22.48 17.02
C GLU A 51 -2.74 -21.00 16.90
N HIS A 52 -3.76 -20.58 17.66
CA HIS A 52 -4.13 -19.16 17.73
C HIS A 52 -2.97 -18.30 18.29
N TRP A 53 -2.35 -18.72 19.39
CA TRP A 53 -1.16 -18.06 19.92
C TRP A 53 -0.02 -18.06 18.88
N TYR A 54 0.22 -19.19 18.19
CA TYR A 54 1.28 -19.32 17.19
C TYR A 54 1.05 -18.39 15.98
N ALA A 55 -0.20 -18.20 15.62
CA ALA A 55 -0.59 -17.27 14.54
C ALA A 55 -0.42 -15.79 14.93
N ASN A 56 -0.26 -15.47 16.22
CA ASN A 56 -0.16 -14.10 16.74
C ASN A 56 1.18 -13.77 17.43
N GLN A 57 2.20 -14.61 17.28
CA GLN A 57 3.57 -14.38 17.78
C GLN A 57 4.60 -14.53 16.66
N ILE A 58 5.84 -14.05 16.86
CA ILE A 58 6.92 -14.10 15.85
C ILE A 58 8.21 -14.71 16.37
N LYS A 59 8.33 -14.89 17.67
CA LYS A 59 9.55 -15.34 18.33
C LYS A 59 9.82 -16.84 18.12
N TYR A 60 8.82 -17.68 18.28
CA TYR A 60 8.96 -19.13 18.21
C TYR A 60 8.60 -19.64 16.82
N LYS A 61 9.44 -20.54 16.28
CA LYS A 61 9.23 -21.14 14.94
C LYS A 61 9.03 -22.65 15.07
N LYS A 62 8.11 -23.22 14.33
CA LYS A 62 7.95 -24.66 14.21
C LYS A 62 9.11 -25.27 13.41
N VAL A 63 9.53 -26.47 13.81
CA VAL A 63 10.62 -27.22 13.14
C VAL A 63 10.27 -27.61 11.70
N ASP A 64 8.98 -27.75 11.41
CA ASP A 64 8.47 -28.07 10.07
C ASP A 64 8.60 -26.90 9.06
N GLY A 65 9.09 -25.74 9.50
CA GLY A 65 9.25 -24.55 8.70
C GLY A 65 8.00 -23.69 8.54
N SER A 66 6.86 -24.07 9.13
CA SER A 66 5.66 -23.24 9.12
C SER A 66 5.92 -21.89 9.77
N PRO A 67 5.69 -20.76 9.08
CA PRO A 67 6.00 -19.44 9.63
C PRO A 67 5.03 -19.05 10.74
N PRO A 68 5.51 -18.46 11.86
CA PRO A 68 4.66 -17.91 12.90
C PRO A 68 3.96 -16.62 12.45
N GLY A 69 2.97 -16.16 13.20
CA GLY A 69 2.40 -14.82 13.02
C GLY A 69 1.51 -14.66 11.78
N ALA A 70 0.83 -15.72 11.33
CA ALA A 70 -0.02 -15.65 10.15
C ALA A 70 -1.19 -14.65 10.32
N GLU A 71 -1.91 -14.70 11.45
CA GLU A 71 -2.97 -13.74 11.77
C GLU A 71 -2.39 -12.33 11.97
N LEU A 72 -1.27 -12.24 12.71
CA LEU A 72 -0.58 -10.98 12.94
C LEU A 72 -0.22 -10.24 11.64
N ARG A 73 0.30 -10.97 10.64
CA ARG A 73 0.60 -10.41 9.31
C ARG A 73 -0.64 -10.08 8.50
N ALA A 74 -1.77 -10.73 8.77
CA ALA A 74 -3.01 -10.41 8.09
C ALA A 74 -3.49 -8.99 8.38
N TYR A 75 -3.33 -8.49 9.62
CA TYR A 75 -3.83 -7.18 10.03
C TYR A 75 -2.76 -6.12 10.31
N SER A 76 -1.46 -6.47 10.29
CA SER A 76 -0.40 -5.52 10.61
C SER A 76 0.85 -5.71 9.74
N TYR A 77 1.68 -4.68 9.67
CA TYR A 77 3.00 -4.68 9.08
C TYR A 77 4.09 -4.58 10.15
N SER A 78 5.23 -5.23 9.96
CA SER A 78 6.47 -4.88 10.65
C SER A 78 7.09 -3.63 10.02
N VAL A 79 8.06 -3.03 10.71
CA VAL A 79 8.84 -1.90 10.16
C VAL A 79 9.52 -2.29 8.84
N GLN A 80 10.12 -3.48 8.78
CA GLN A 80 10.77 -3.98 7.58
C GLN A 80 9.78 -4.21 6.42
N GLU A 81 8.60 -4.83 6.69
CA GLU A 81 7.55 -5.00 5.67
C GLU A 81 7.07 -3.66 5.12
N LEU A 82 6.97 -2.61 5.95
CA LEU A 82 6.65 -1.26 5.49
C LEU A 82 7.79 -0.60 4.72
N ALA A 83 9.03 -0.80 5.14
CA ALA A 83 10.20 -0.32 4.42
C ALA A 83 10.25 -0.89 3.00
N ASP A 84 10.06 -2.20 2.88
CA ASP A 84 9.98 -2.89 1.59
C ASP A 84 8.80 -2.39 0.74
N LEU A 85 7.61 -2.27 1.34
CA LEU A 85 6.39 -1.80 0.67
C LEU A 85 6.55 -0.38 0.10
N LEU A 86 7.21 0.51 0.84
CA LEU A 86 7.45 1.90 0.43
C LEU A 86 8.76 2.07 -0.36
N GLY A 87 9.63 1.05 -0.39
CA GLY A 87 10.95 1.11 -1.02
C GLY A 87 11.87 2.14 -0.34
N VAL A 88 11.90 2.13 0.98
CA VAL A 88 12.73 3.00 1.83
C VAL A 88 13.50 2.16 2.85
N SER A 89 14.40 2.78 3.62
CA SER A 89 15.07 2.10 4.73
C SER A 89 14.19 2.00 5.98
N ASP A 90 14.48 1.04 6.86
CA ASP A 90 13.85 0.90 8.17
C ASP A 90 13.96 2.20 8.99
N ASP A 91 15.12 2.87 8.97
CA ASP A 91 15.34 4.15 9.65
C ASP A 91 14.39 5.25 9.15
N THR A 92 14.06 5.23 7.86
CA THR A 92 13.07 6.15 7.29
C THR A 92 11.69 5.85 7.86
N VAL A 93 11.30 4.57 7.97
CA VAL A 93 10.02 4.18 8.58
C VAL A 93 9.93 4.62 10.04
N TYR A 94 10.99 4.41 10.84
CA TYR A 94 11.04 4.90 12.22
C TYR A 94 10.91 6.42 12.30
N THR A 95 11.53 7.14 11.38
CA THR A 95 11.41 8.61 11.28
C THR A 95 9.99 9.04 10.96
N LEU A 96 9.31 8.34 10.02
CA LEU A 96 7.90 8.59 9.67
C LEU A 96 6.97 8.35 10.85
N ILE A 97 7.14 7.22 11.56
CA ILE A 97 6.36 6.88 12.75
C ILE A 97 6.42 8.01 13.78
N LYS A 98 7.62 8.52 14.07
CA LYS A 98 7.83 9.60 15.05
C LYS A 98 7.29 10.95 14.57
N ARG A 99 7.59 11.32 13.32
CA ARG A 99 7.23 12.62 12.75
C ARG A 99 5.72 12.77 12.59
N ASP A 100 5.07 11.73 12.09
CA ASP A 100 3.67 11.75 11.69
C ASP A 100 2.76 11.13 12.75
N HIS A 101 3.34 10.75 13.92
CA HIS A 101 2.63 10.16 15.04
C HIS A 101 1.80 8.92 14.66
N ILE A 102 2.38 8.04 13.83
CA ILE A 102 1.72 6.81 13.40
C ILE A 102 1.62 5.88 14.62
N GLU A 103 0.40 5.43 14.93
CA GLU A 103 0.15 4.53 16.04
C GLU A 103 0.81 3.17 15.81
N THR A 104 1.53 2.68 16.83
CA THR A 104 2.23 1.40 16.81
C THR A 104 1.87 0.54 18.01
N PHE A 105 2.08 -0.75 17.90
CA PHE A 105 1.98 -1.70 19.02
C PHE A 105 3.17 -2.67 18.98
N GLU A 106 3.41 -3.36 20.08
CA GLU A 106 4.53 -4.31 20.22
C GLU A 106 4.04 -5.75 20.34
N VAL A 107 4.73 -6.65 19.63
CA VAL A 107 4.58 -8.09 19.78
C VAL A 107 5.96 -8.71 19.93
N ASP A 108 6.20 -9.44 21.01
CA ASP A 108 7.51 -10.06 21.31
C ASP A 108 8.70 -9.09 21.23
N THR A 109 8.54 -7.84 21.67
CA THR A 109 9.52 -6.73 21.57
C THR A 109 9.70 -6.12 20.17
N TRP A 110 8.94 -6.55 19.19
CA TRP A 110 8.99 -6.01 17.84
C TRP A 110 7.83 -5.05 17.59
N MET A 111 8.17 -3.88 17.08
CA MET A 111 7.19 -2.85 16.71
C MET A 111 6.43 -3.26 15.46
N ARG A 112 5.12 -3.06 15.49
CA ARG A 112 4.22 -3.29 14.36
C ARG A 112 3.22 -2.16 14.19
N ILE A 113 2.73 -1.99 12.99
CA ILE A 113 1.75 -0.98 12.60
C ILE A 113 0.52 -1.70 12.02
N ARG A 114 -0.67 -1.36 12.49
CA ARG A 114 -1.92 -1.90 11.93
C ARG A 114 -2.09 -1.41 10.50
N LYS A 115 -2.64 -2.26 9.64
CA LYS A 115 -2.85 -1.93 8.22
C LYS A 115 -3.82 -0.77 8.02
N ASP A 116 -4.89 -0.72 8.82
CA ASP A 116 -5.85 0.39 8.78
C ASP A 116 -5.22 1.74 9.20
N VAL A 117 -4.35 1.74 10.21
CA VAL A 117 -3.58 2.93 10.63
C VAL A 117 -2.62 3.37 9.51
N PHE A 118 -1.90 2.41 8.92
CA PHE A 118 -1.03 2.71 7.78
C PHE A 118 -1.82 3.27 6.60
N GLU A 119 -2.94 2.68 6.23
CA GLU A 119 -3.79 3.15 5.13
C GLU A 119 -4.35 4.55 5.37
N ALA A 120 -4.76 4.84 6.62
CA ALA A 120 -5.21 6.18 7.01
C ALA A 120 -4.08 7.21 6.81
N TRP A 121 -2.90 6.94 7.35
CA TRP A 121 -1.72 7.79 7.14
C TRP A 121 -1.34 7.91 5.65
N TYR A 122 -1.33 6.79 4.92
CA TYR A 122 -0.92 6.75 3.52
C TYR A 122 -1.78 7.67 2.63
N LYS A 123 -3.07 7.81 2.94
CA LYS A 123 -3.99 8.71 2.23
C LYS A 123 -3.71 10.19 2.48
N THR A 124 -3.03 10.55 3.57
CA THR A 124 -2.74 11.95 3.93
C THR A 124 -1.46 12.51 3.30
N GLN A 125 -0.68 11.66 2.62
CA GLN A 125 0.61 12.06 2.06
C GLN A 125 0.78 11.56 0.61
N THR A 126 1.64 12.24 -0.16
CA THR A 126 1.89 11.93 -1.58
C THR A 126 3.36 11.61 -1.87
N LYS A 127 4.23 11.79 -0.87
CA LYS A 127 5.68 11.67 -1.02
C LYS A 127 6.15 10.22 -1.10
N TYR A 128 5.62 9.37 -0.21
CA TYR A 128 6.01 7.98 -0.10
C TYR A 128 4.97 7.11 -0.80
N ARG A 129 5.37 6.49 -1.91
CA ARG A 129 4.48 5.68 -2.77
C ARG A 129 4.89 4.21 -2.69
N THR A 130 3.90 3.33 -2.63
CA THR A 130 4.15 1.89 -2.76
C THR A 130 4.70 1.54 -4.14
N GLN A 131 5.33 0.37 -4.28
CA GLN A 131 5.82 -0.11 -5.58
C GLN A 131 4.68 -0.17 -6.61
N ALA A 132 3.54 -0.75 -6.23
CA ALA A 132 2.37 -0.86 -7.11
C ALA A 132 1.82 0.52 -7.54
N ASP A 133 1.79 1.49 -6.62
CA ASP A 133 1.36 2.85 -6.97
C ASP A 133 2.36 3.55 -7.88
N ARG A 134 3.66 3.34 -7.69
CA ARG A 134 4.70 3.90 -8.60
C ARG A 134 4.59 3.33 -10.00
N GLU A 135 4.34 2.04 -10.14
CA GLU A 135 4.13 1.38 -11.44
C GLU A 135 2.89 1.95 -12.14
N ARG A 136 1.76 2.04 -11.41
CA ARG A 136 0.54 2.67 -11.93
C ARG A 136 0.74 4.15 -12.28
N ASP A 137 1.43 4.91 -11.45
CA ASP A 137 1.73 6.32 -11.69
C ASP A 137 2.61 6.47 -12.95
N ALA A 138 3.58 5.58 -13.18
CA ALA A 138 4.41 5.56 -14.39
C ALA A 138 3.59 5.28 -15.67
N GLU A 139 2.64 4.35 -15.61
CA GLU A 139 1.70 4.08 -16.71
C GLU A 139 0.82 5.31 -17.01
N LEU A 140 0.27 5.92 -15.97
CA LEU A 140 -0.52 7.14 -16.11
C LEU A 140 0.32 8.32 -16.63
N GLU A 141 1.58 8.43 -16.21
CA GLU A 141 2.51 9.43 -16.73
C GLU A 141 2.78 9.22 -18.23
N ALA A 142 3.00 7.98 -18.65
CA ALA A 142 3.21 7.63 -20.05
C ALA A 142 1.97 7.93 -20.91
N ALA A 143 0.75 7.71 -20.37
CA ALA A 143 -0.52 7.93 -21.07
C ALA A 143 -1.06 9.36 -20.97
N SER A 144 -0.40 10.26 -20.23
CA SER A 144 -0.87 11.62 -19.98
C SER A 144 0.20 12.67 -20.19
N MET A 145 -0.18 13.94 -20.20
CA MET A 145 0.72 15.07 -20.27
C MET A 145 0.38 16.13 -19.23
N THR A 146 1.38 16.86 -18.79
CA THR A 146 1.19 18.02 -17.91
C THR A 146 0.75 19.23 -18.71
N MET A 147 0.13 20.22 -18.06
CA MET A 147 -0.22 21.50 -18.70
C MET A 147 1.01 22.25 -19.28
N PRO A 148 2.19 22.25 -18.62
CA PRO A 148 3.40 22.78 -19.25
C PRO A 148 3.87 22.05 -20.51
N GLU A 149 3.71 20.73 -20.56
CA GLU A 149 4.01 19.94 -21.78
C GLU A 149 3.05 20.28 -22.91
N MET A 150 1.75 20.36 -22.59
CA MET A 150 0.73 20.80 -23.56
C MET A 150 1.01 22.23 -24.07
N ALA A 151 1.39 23.15 -23.18
CA ALA A 151 1.77 24.52 -23.57
C ALA A 151 2.95 24.55 -24.57
N ARG A 152 3.95 23.71 -24.33
CA ARG A 152 5.10 23.58 -25.23
C ARG A 152 4.72 22.98 -26.59
N LEU A 153 3.87 21.94 -26.59
CA LEU A 153 3.40 21.30 -27.81
C LEU A 153 2.57 22.24 -28.68
N LEU A 154 1.75 23.07 -28.06
CA LEU A 154 0.87 24.02 -28.74
C LEU A 154 1.54 25.39 -29.00
N LEU A 155 2.75 25.61 -28.50
CA LEU A 155 3.47 26.89 -28.55
C LEU A 155 2.70 28.08 -27.97
N ILE A 156 1.92 27.80 -26.89
CA ILE A 156 1.10 28.80 -26.18
C ILE A 156 1.54 28.92 -24.72
N THR A 157 0.98 29.91 -24.01
CA THR A 157 1.25 30.11 -22.59
C THR A 157 0.49 29.12 -21.74
N ARG A 158 0.95 28.89 -20.51
CA ARG A 158 0.21 28.07 -19.51
C ARG A 158 -1.19 28.64 -19.24
N LYS A 159 -1.35 29.94 -19.22
CA LYS A 159 -2.64 30.60 -18.98
C LYS A 159 -3.64 30.23 -20.08
N GLU A 160 -3.20 30.21 -21.33
CA GLU A 160 -4.03 29.79 -22.47
C GLU A 160 -4.41 28.32 -22.38
N VAL A 161 -3.49 27.42 -21.97
CA VAL A 161 -3.82 26.01 -21.71
C VAL A 161 -4.88 25.91 -20.62
N TYR A 162 -4.76 26.64 -19.53
CA TYR A 162 -5.78 26.65 -18.47
C TYR A 162 -7.14 27.11 -19.00
N ASN A 163 -7.16 28.14 -19.84
CA ASN A 163 -8.41 28.62 -20.46
C ASN A 163 -9.01 27.54 -21.33
N ILE A 164 -8.24 26.87 -22.19
CA ILE A 164 -8.73 25.77 -23.04
C ILE A 164 -9.32 24.64 -22.20
N LEU A 165 -8.60 24.21 -21.17
CA LEU A 165 -8.97 23.03 -20.38
C LEU A 165 -10.09 23.25 -19.36
N LEU A 166 -10.26 24.46 -18.84
CA LEU A 166 -11.15 24.71 -17.70
C LEU A 166 -12.30 25.67 -18.02
N THR A 167 -12.10 26.63 -18.93
CA THR A 167 -13.11 27.66 -19.21
C THR A 167 -13.52 27.70 -20.69
N GLY A 168 -12.72 27.12 -21.60
CA GLY A 168 -12.98 27.10 -23.03
C GLY A 168 -14.21 26.28 -23.42
N ARG A 169 -14.68 26.49 -24.65
CA ARG A 169 -15.80 25.75 -25.26
C ARG A 169 -15.54 24.24 -25.31
N ASP A 170 -14.31 23.84 -25.36
CA ASP A 170 -13.87 22.46 -25.54
C ASP A 170 -13.50 21.75 -24.23
N LYS A 171 -13.70 22.38 -23.08
CA LYS A 171 -13.32 21.86 -21.75
C LYS A 171 -13.81 20.44 -21.47
N ASP A 172 -15.02 20.11 -21.92
CA ASP A 172 -15.67 18.82 -21.66
C ASP A 172 -15.12 17.68 -22.54
N GLN A 173 -14.17 17.98 -23.43
CA GLN A 173 -13.56 17.00 -24.32
C GLN A 173 -12.27 16.40 -23.76
N PHE A 174 -11.76 17.01 -22.69
CA PHE A 174 -10.53 16.57 -22.06
C PHE A 174 -10.83 15.66 -20.87
N GLU A 175 -10.12 14.55 -20.85
CA GLU A 175 -10.11 13.62 -19.74
C GLU A 175 -8.89 13.91 -18.87
N PHE A 176 -9.11 13.92 -17.55
CA PHE A 176 -8.05 14.23 -16.59
C PHE A 176 -7.71 13.02 -15.74
N VAL A 177 -6.42 12.86 -15.45
CA VAL A 177 -5.90 11.93 -14.45
C VAL A 177 -5.13 12.71 -13.40
N TYR A 178 -5.00 12.13 -12.20
CA TYR A 178 -4.29 12.74 -11.09
C TYR A 178 -3.16 11.82 -10.64
N ILE A 179 -1.95 12.37 -10.56
CA ILE A 179 -0.76 11.69 -10.05
C ILE A 179 -0.18 12.58 -8.95
N ALA A 180 -0.10 12.07 -7.72
CA ALA A 180 0.37 12.82 -6.55
C ALA A 180 -0.25 14.25 -6.49
N ASP A 181 -1.58 14.33 -6.55
CA ASP A 181 -2.40 15.56 -6.56
C ASP A 181 -2.17 16.52 -7.75
N ARG A 182 -1.37 16.13 -8.72
CA ARG A 182 -1.15 16.92 -9.92
C ARG A 182 -2.09 16.49 -11.02
N ARG A 183 -2.89 17.43 -11.53
CA ARG A 183 -3.77 17.20 -12.66
C ARG A 183 -2.96 17.08 -13.96
N ARG A 184 -3.25 16.05 -14.75
CA ARG A 184 -2.68 15.79 -16.07
C ARG A 184 -3.81 15.53 -17.06
N VAL A 185 -3.58 15.81 -18.34
CA VAL A 185 -4.53 15.55 -19.45
C VAL A 185 -4.14 14.23 -20.11
N THR A 186 -5.12 13.36 -20.39
CA THR A 186 -4.82 12.13 -21.14
C THR A 186 -4.41 12.47 -22.57
N LYS A 187 -3.38 11.79 -23.09
CA LYS A 187 -2.90 11.99 -24.46
C LYS A 187 -3.98 11.69 -25.48
N ASP A 188 -4.80 10.67 -25.24
CA ASP A 188 -5.91 10.29 -26.11
C ASP A 188 -6.95 11.40 -26.26
N SER A 189 -7.38 12.04 -25.15
CA SER A 189 -8.32 13.14 -25.21
C SER A 189 -7.74 14.37 -25.90
N PHE A 190 -6.46 14.65 -25.64
CA PHE A 190 -5.73 15.71 -26.31
C PHE A 190 -5.64 15.46 -27.83
N GLU A 191 -5.27 14.26 -28.25
CA GLU A 191 -5.15 13.91 -29.68
C GLU A 191 -6.48 13.98 -30.39
N ARG A 192 -7.57 13.46 -29.79
CA ARG A 192 -8.94 13.57 -30.34
C ARG A 192 -9.34 15.03 -30.56
N TRP A 193 -9.11 15.87 -29.57
CA TRP A 193 -9.37 17.30 -29.63
C TRP A 193 -8.51 17.98 -30.71
N TYR A 194 -7.19 17.71 -30.72
CA TYR A 194 -6.24 18.32 -31.65
C TYR A 194 -6.51 17.96 -33.12
N VAL A 195 -6.84 16.67 -33.37
CA VAL A 195 -7.20 16.22 -34.74
C VAL A 195 -8.47 16.93 -35.23
N ARG A 196 -9.47 17.09 -34.35
CA ARG A 196 -10.70 17.83 -34.72
C ARG A 196 -10.42 19.30 -34.97
N LEU A 197 -9.60 19.95 -34.15
CA LEU A 197 -9.20 21.33 -34.33
C LEU A 197 -8.49 21.53 -35.68
N ARG A 198 -7.58 20.64 -36.05
CA ARG A 198 -6.89 20.65 -37.34
C ARG A 198 -7.83 20.49 -38.52
N LYS A 199 -8.85 19.64 -38.43
CA LYS A 199 -9.86 19.47 -39.49
C LYS A 199 -10.72 20.73 -39.67
N GLN A 200 -11.01 21.41 -38.56
CA GLN A 200 -11.88 22.60 -38.58
C GLN A 200 -11.17 23.86 -39.09
N TYR A 201 -9.90 24.05 -38.71
CA TYR A 201 -9.16 25.31 -38.93
C TYR A 201 -7.94 25.19 -39.84
N GLY A 202 -7.59 24.00 -40.33
CA GLY A 202 -6.39 23.72 -41.12
C GLY A 202 -5.14 23.53 -40.24
N SER A 203 -4.08 22.94 -40.85
CA SER A 203 -2.88 22.54 -40.10
C SER A 203 -2.09 23.71 -39.51
N ASP A 204 -2.03 24.84 -40.19
CA ASP A 204 -1.22 25.99 -39.77
C ASP A 204 -1.89 26.82 -38.66
N ARG A 205 -3.22 26.90 -38.64
CA ARG A 205 -3.95 27.58 -37.57
C ARG A 205 -4.06 26.77 -36.27
N ALA A 206 -4.00 25.46 -36.34
CA ALA A 206 -3.97 24.63 -35.16
C ALA A 206 -2.69 24.78 -34.32
N LEU A 207 -1.59 25.18 -34.95
CA LEU A 207 -0.34 25.55 -34.31
C LEU A 207 -0.35 26.96 -33.71
N HIS A 208 -1.24 27.84 -34.15
CA HIS A 208 -1.40 29.23 -33.71
C HIS A 208 -2.67 29.41 -32.86
N ILE A 209 -2.95 28.53 -31.94
CA ILE A 209 -4.02 28.74 -30.91
C ILE A 209 -3.71 30.02 -30.10
N ALA A 210 -2.48 30.51 -30.13
CA ALA A 210 -2.06 31.79 -29.55
C ALA A 210 -2.83 33.01 -30.11
N ASP A 211 -3.41 32.93 -31.32
CA ASP A 211 -4.21 34.01 -31.91
C ASP A 211 -5.67 34.06 -31.45
N HIS A 212 -6.03 33.39 -30.32
CA HIS A 212 -7.34 33.53 -29.69
C HIS A 212 -7.73 34.96 -29.32
N ARG A 213 -6.78 35.91 -29.35
CA ARG A 213 -7.10 37.32 -29.12
C ARG A 213 -7.98 37.92 -30.20
N GLN A 214 -8.08 37.32 -31.39
CA GLN A 214 -8.95 37.80 -32.46
C GLN A 214 -10.37 37.28 -32.45
N TYR A 215 -10.66 36.23 -31.60
CA TYR A 215 -12.00 35.62 -31.52
C TYR A 215 -12.83 36.07 -30.34
N GLU A 216 -12.26 36.73 -29.35
CA GLU A 216 -13.02 37.33 -28.22
C GLU A 216 -13.45 38.79 -28.52
N ALA A 217 -13.14 39.33 -29.70
CA ALA A 217 -13.45 40.72 -30.11
C ALA A 217 -14.49 40.85 -31.25
N GLN A 218 -15.32 39.78 -31.47
CA GLN A 218 -16.49 39.88 -32.38
C GLN A 218 -17.76 39.42 -31.69
#